data_6652f755a1fd7c83e0fac11f70b18a98
#
_entry.id   6652f755a1fd7c83e0fac11f70b18a98
#
_cell.length_a   1.000
_cell.length_b   1.000
_cell.length_c   1.000
_cell.angle_alpha   90.00
_cell.angle_beta   90.00
_cell.angle_gamma   90.00
#
_symmetry.space_group_name_H-M   'P 1'
#
loop_
_entity.id
_entity.type
_entity.pdbx_description
1 polymer ?
#
loop_
_entity_poly.entity_id
_entity_poly.type
_entity_poly.pdbx_seq_one_letter_code
_entity_poly.pdbx_strand_id
1 'polypeptide(L)'
;MTGLRRGEICGLQWSDFDGDTGTLKVCRTLHSQRKGEYTVGETKTNQGMRTIILPHSVTEILRRRKVDAISQWIFPDPVKPEDPVDPNAAYRHMKTLLQRAGLPSIRFHDLRHTFATHALTSGVDAKTLSGILGHTNASFTLDTYTHVTSDMQKQACGIVGGFMEDIFGKELKPWQENEKPETEL
;
A
#
# COMPACT_ATOMS: atom_id res chain seq x y z
N MET A 1 4.81 0.63 -4.18
CA MET A 1 4.06 1.89 -4.15
C MET A 1 2.53 1.72 -4.17
N THR A 2 2.00 0.52 -4.33
CA THR A 2 0.54 0.26 -4.38
C THR A 2 0.05 -0.69 -3.30
N GLY A 3 0.94 -1.31 -2.54
CA GLY A 3 0.61 -2.29 -1.51
C GLY A 3 -0.07 -3.57 -2.02
N LEU A 4 -0.09 -3.83 -3.32
CA LEU A 4 -0.72 -5.03 -3.90
C LEU A 4 -0.04 -6.32 -3.46
N ARG A 5 -0.83 -7.40 -3.37
CA ARG A 5 -0.29 -8.75 -3.14
C ARG A 5 0.47 -9.21 -4.38
N ARG A 6 1.48 -10.07 -4.18
CA ARG A 6 2.30 -10.63 -5.28
C ARG A 6 1.43 -11.25 -6.39
N GLY A 7 0.48 -12.09 -6.04
CA GLY A 7 -0.41 -12.71 -7.02
C GLY A 7 -1.35 -11.72 -7.72
N GLU A 8 -1.76 -10.66 -7.04
CA GLU A 8 -2.53 -9.58 -7.67
C GLU A 8 -1.69 -8.87 -8.73
N ILE A 9 -0.43 -8.51 -8.41
CA ILE A 9 0.48 -7.84 -9.37
C ILE A 9 0.70 -8.71 -10.60
N CYS A 10 0.99 -10.00 -10.42
CA CYS A 10 1.21 -10.92 -11.54
C CYS A 10 -0.05 -11.11 -12.40
N GLY A 11 -1.23 -10.93 -11.81
CA GLY A 11 -2.52 -11.08 -12.50
C GLY A 11 -3.05 -9.82 -13.17
N LEU A 12 -2.33 -8.71 -13.19
CA LEU A 12 -2.79 -7.47 -13.81
C LEU A 12 -2.78 -7.55 -15.33
N GLN A 13 -3.85 -7.07 -15.95
CA GLN A 13 -4.00 -6.93 -17.41
C GLN A 13 -4.09 -5.46 -17.80
N TRP A 14 -3.77 -5.16 -19.06
CA TRP A 14 -3.91 -3.81 -19.60
C TRP A 14 -5.36 -3.32 -19.65
N SER A 15 -6.34 -4.23 -19.70
CA SER A 15 -7.77 -3.92 -19.56
C SER A 15 -8.17 -3.45 -18.17
N ASP A 16 -7.35 -3.71 -17.15
CA ASP A 16 -7.58 -3.26 -15.78
C ASP A 16 -7.06 -1.82 -15.53
N PHE A 17 -6.20 -1.32 -16.44
CA PHE A 17 -5.53 -0.03 -16.30
C PHE A 17 -6.15 1.02 -17.21
N ASP A 18 -6.67 2.06 -16.61
CA ASP A 18 -7.06 3.29 -17.28
C ASP A 18 -5.95 4.32 -17.10
N GLY A 19 -5.25 4.61 -18.21
CA GLY A 19 -4.16 5.56 -18.21
C GLY A 19 -4.64 7.02 -18.10
N ASP A 20 -5.87 7.35 -18.49
CA ASP A 20 -6.36 8.73 -18.48
C ASP A 20 -6.74 9.17 -17.07
N THR A 21 -7.40 8.32 -16.34
CA THR A 21 -7.77 8.56 -14.93
C THR A 21 -6.72 8.13 -13.93
N GLY A 22 -5.69 7.37 -14.35
CA GLY A 22 -4.69 6.77 -13.46
C GLY A 22 -5.28 5.69 -12.53
N THR A 23 -6.38 5.04 -12.93
CA THR A 23 -7.02 4.01 -12.12
C THR A 23 -6.59 2.61 -12.51
N LEU A 24 -6.54 1.72 -11.51
CA LEU A 24 -6.21 0.32 -11.69
C LEU A 24 -7.23 -0.56 -10.96
N LYS A 25 -7.87 -1.45 -11.70
CA LYS A 25 -8.78 -2.47 -11.14
C LYS A 25 -7.99 -3.69 -10.70
N VAL A 26 -8.18 -4.12 -9.46
CA VAL A 26 -7.62 -5.36 -8.91
C VAL A 26 -8.76 -6.36 -8.81
N CYS A 27 -8.86 -7.27 -9.77
CA CYS A 27 -9.99 -8.19 -9.90
C CYS A 27 -9.57 -9.67 -9.93
N ARG A 28 -8.27 -9.97 -10.00
CA ARG A 28 -7.77 -11.35 -10.02
C ARG A 28 -6.48 -11.50 -9.24
N THR A 29 -6.18 -12.74 -8.85
CA THR A 29 -4.94 -13.13 -8.21
C THR A 29 -4.42 -14.41 -8.83
N LEU A 30 -3.11 -14.49 -9.04
CA LEU A 30 -2.46 -15.70 -9.50
C LEU A 30 -1.92 -16.50 -8.32
N HIS A 31 -2.19 -17.77 -8.31
CA HIS A 31 -1.62 -18.74 -7.40
C HIS A 31 -0.71 -19.67 -8.19
N SER A 32 0.58 -19.67 -7.85
CA SER A 32 1.54 -20.59 -8.43
C SER A 32 1.26 -22.01 -7.93
N GLN A 33 1.24 -22.97 -8.85
CA GLN A 33 1.16 -24.40 -8.57
C GLN A 33 2.51 -25.08 -8.78
N ARG A 34 2.54 -26.39 -8.62
CA ARG A 34 3.76 -27.19 -8.91
C ARG A 34 4.01 -27.21 -10.41
N LYS A 35 5.29 -27.27 -10.81
CA LYS A 35 5.76 -27.35 -12.21
C LYS A 35 5.51 -26.13 -13.11
N GLY A 36 5.38 -24.92 -12.54
CA GLY A 36 5.18 -23.69 -13.33
C GLY A 36 3.74 -23.47 -13.79
N GLU A 37 2.82 -24.33 -13.36
CA GLU A 37 1.40 -24.10 -13.55
C GLU A 37 0.90 -23.01 -12.60
N TYR A 38 -0.10 -22.26 -13.02
CA TYR A 38 -0.77 -21.27 -12.20
C TYR A 38 -2.28 -21.41 -12.30
N THR A 39 -2.98 -21.03 -11.26
CA THR A 39 -4.42 -20.85 -11.31
C THR A 39 -4.75 -19.38 -11.16
N VAL A 40 -5.69 -18.93 -12.00
CA VAL A 40 -6.27 -17.60 -11.87
C VAL A 40 -7.42 -17.73 -10.87
N GLY A 41 -7.22 -17.18 -9.67
CA GLY A 41 -8.30 -17.02 -8.72
C GLY A 41 -9.02 -15.72 -9.02
N GLU A 42 -10.30 -15.77 -9.29
CA GLU A 42 -11.14 -14.59 -9.13
C GLU A 42 -11.15 -14.22 -7.65
N THR A 43 -11.08 -12.96 -7.37
CA THR A 43 -11.25 -12.48 -5.98
C THR A 43 -12.71 -12.73 -5.60
N LYS A 44 -12.98 -13.92 -5.03
CA LYS A 44 -14.33 -14.48 -4.76
C LYS A 44 -15.21 -13.65 -3.82
N THR A 45 -14.72 -12.56 -3.30
CA THR A 45 -15.49 -11.66 -2.44
C THR A 45 -15.57 -10.28 -3.07
N ASN A 46 -16.72 -9.61 -2.96
CA ASN A 46 -16.88 -8.21 -3.36
C ASN A 46 -15.81 -7.27 -2.76
N GLN A 47 -15.14 -7.69 -1.68
CA GLN A 47 -14.04 -6.99 -1.03
C GLN A 47 -12.67 -7.23 -1.69
N GLY A 48 -12.52 -8.27 -2.48
CA GLY A 48 -11.29 -8.54 -3.24
C GLY A 48 -11.19 -7.73 -4.52
N MET A 49 -12.33 -7.41 -5.15
CA MET A 49 -12.37 -6.52 -6.31
C MET A 49 -12.37 -5.08 -5.82
N ARG A 50 -11.36 -4.33 -6.22
CA ARG A 50 -11.22 -2.93 -5.86
C ARG A 50 -10.58 -2.13 -6.97
N THR A 51 -10.89 -0.86 -7.02
CA THR A 51 -10.19 0.11 -7.88
C THR A 51 -9.29 0.97 -7.00
N ILE A 52 -8.05 1.11 -7.39
CA ILE A 52 -7.08 1.98 -6.73
C ILE A 52 -6.68 3.10 -7.69
N ILE A 53 -6.41 4.28 -7.14
CA ILE A 53 -5.83 5.39 -7.89
C ILE A 53 -4.31 5.28 -7.74
N LEU A 54 -3.61 5.27 -8.87
CA LEU A 54 -2.16 5.17 -8.89
C LEU A 54 -1.51 6.55 -8.73
N PRO A 55 -0.35 6.63 -8.05
CA PRO A 55 0.48 7.83 -8.11
C PRO A 55 0.85 8.17 -9.57
N HIS A 56 0.93 9.47 -9.89
CA HIS A 56 1.23 9.94 -11.25
C HIS A 56 2.49 9.28 -11.84
N SER A 57 3.55 9.14 -11.06
CA SER A 57 4.80 8.48 -11.50
C SER A 57 4.59 7.02 -11.93
N VAL A 58 3.72 6.28 -11.24
CA VAL A 58 3.39 4.87 -11.59
C VAL A 58 2.53 4.84 -12.86
N THR A 59 1.55 5.74 -12.95
CA THR A 59 0.69 5.89 -14.14
C THR A 59 1.53 6.13 -15.38
N GLU A 60 2.48 7.04 -15.33
CA GLU A 60 3.37 7.35 -16.46
C GLU A 60 4.26 6.18 -16.88
N ILE A 61 4.79 5.43 -15.91
CA ILE A 61 5.56 4.21 -16.19
C ILE A 61 4.68 3.18 -16.92
N LEU A 62 3.44 2.98 -16.45
CA LEU A 62 2.52 2.03 -17.09
C LEU A 62 2.07 2.51 -18.47
N ARG A 63 1.80 3.81 -18.65
CA ARG A 63 1.47 4.37 -19.97
C ARG A 63 2.58 4.10 -20.98
N ARG A 64 3.83 4.40 -20.65
CA ARG A 64 4.98 4.16 -21.53
C ARG A 64 5.12 2.67 -21.85
N ARG A 65 5.00 1.82 -20.83
CA ARG A 65 5.08 0.37 -21.04
C ARG A 65 3.92 -0.18 -21.89
N LYS A 66 2.74 0.43 -21.85
CA LYS A 66 1.57 0.01 -22.62
C LYS A 66 1.76 0.22 -24.13
N VAL A 67 2.52 1.21 -24.54
CA VAL A 67 2.79 1.51 -25.97
C VAL A 67 3.43 0.32 -26.69
N ASP A 68 4.37 -0.35 -26.00
CA ASP A 68 5.12 -1.48 -26.56
C ASP A 68 4.59 -2.83 -26.08
N ALA A 69 3.35 -2.86 -25.57
CA ALA A 69 2.77 -4.08 -25.01
C ALA A 69 2.41 -5.09 -26.12
N ILE A 70 3.03 -6.25 -26.06
CA ILE A 70 2.79 -7.40 -26.97
C ILE A 70 1.88 -8.46 -26.34
N SER A 71 1.42 -8.25 -25.12
CA SER A 71 0.65 -9.18 -24.30
C SER A 71 -0.54 -8.48 -23.67
N GLN A 72 -1.58 -9.23 -23.32
CA GLN A 72 -2.67 -8.72 -22.48
C GLN A 72 -2.23 -8.44 -21.03
N TRP A 73 -1.16 -9.08 -20.57
CA TRP A 73 -0.66 -8.95 -19.20
C TRP A 73 0.26 -7.74 -19.05
N ILE A 74 0.12 -7.00 -17.96
CA ILE A 74 1.06 -5.92 -17.61
C ILE A 74 2.45 -6.49 -17.33
N PHE A 75 2.49 -7.69 -16.74
CA PHE A 75 3.71 -8.42 -16.43
C PHE A 75 3.65 -9.81 -17.07
N PRO A 76 3.96 -9.93 -18.39
CA PRO A 76 3.98 -11.22 -19.07
C PRO A 76 5.16 -12.08 -18.65
N ASP A 77 5.07 -13.39 -18.90
CA ASP A 77 6.21 -14.27 -18.83
C ASP A 77 7.21 -13.90 -19.94
N PRO A 78 8.51 -13.82 -19.64
CA PRO A 78 9.52 -13.37 -20.63
C PRO A 78 9.76 -14.39 -21.75
N VAL A 79 9.38 -15.65 -21.58
CA VAL A 79 9.54 -16.72 -22.57
C VAL A 79 8.23 -17.00 -23.34
N LYS A 80 7.10 -16.88 -22.62
CA LYS A 80 5.76 -17.09 -23.15
C LYS A 80 4.88 -15.87 -22.88
N PRO A 81 4.95 -14.83 -23.74
CA PRO A 81 4.24 -13.57 -23.49
C PRO A 81 2.70 -13.69 -23.42
N GLU A 82 2.14 -14.78 -23.92
CA GLU A 82 0.72 -15.13 -23.78
C GLU A 82 0.34 -15.47 -22.34
N ASP A 83 1.29 -15.91 -21.53
CA ASP A 83 1.12 -16.23 -20.12
C ASP A 83 1.55 -15.04 -19.22
N PRO A 84 0.98 -14.93 -18.01
CA PRO A 84 1.46 -13.98 -17.01
C PRO A 84 2.74 -14.48 -16.35
N VAL A 85 3.53 -13.58 -15.79
CA VAL A 85 4.71 -13.98 -15.00
C VAL A 85 4.30 -14.83 -13.80
N ASP A 86 4.97 -15.97 -13.62
CA ASP A 86 4.75 -16.82 -12.44
C ASP A 86 5.11 -16.05 -11.15
N PRO A 87 4.21 -16.01 -10.14
CA PRO A 87 4.48 -15.34 -8.87
C PRO A 87 5.78 -15.78 -8.18
N ASN A 88 6.19 -17.04 -8.32
CA ASN A 88 7.46 -17.51 -7.77
C ASN A 88 8.65 -17.01 -8.58
N ALA A 89 8.52 -16.88 -9.90
CA ALA A 89 9.55 -16.26 -10.74
C ALA A 89 9.72 -14.78 -10.40
N ALA A 90 8.62 -14.04 -10.25
CA ALA A 90 8.65 -12.65 -9.79
C ALA A 90 9.36 -12.49 -8.42
N TYR A 91 9.11 -13.40 -7.49
CA TYR A 91 9.79 -13.41 -6.19
C TYR A 91 11.29 -13.69 -6.32
N ARG A 92 11.69 -14.69 -7.12
CA ARG A 92 13.11 -14.97 -7.37
C ARG A 92 13.81 -13.78 -8.02
N HIS A 93 13.17 -13.12 -8.98
CA HIS A 93 13.70 -11.92 -9.62
C HIS A 93 13.92 -10.79 -8.62
N MET A 94 12.94 -10.51 -7.76
CA MET A 94 13.10 -9.53 -6.67
C MET A 94 14.30 -9.86 -5.79
N LYS A 95 14.49 -11.13 -5.39
CA LYS A 95 15.66 -11.55 -4.58
C LYS A 95 16.97 -11.28 -5.28
N THR A 96 17.04 -11.55 -6.57
CA THR A 96 18.24 -11.27 -7.38
C THR A 96 18.53 -9.76 -7.44
N LEU A 97 17.50 -8.93 -7.60
CA LEU A 97 17.66 -7.47 -7.61
C LEU A 97 18.18 -6.94 -6.26
N LEU A 98 17.60 -7.41 -5.14
CA LEU A 98 18.05 -7.04 -3.81
C LEU A 98 19.52 -7.42 -3.59
N GLN A 99 19.89 -8.64 -3.96
CA GLN A 99 21.28 -9.11 -3.86
C GLN A 99 22.25 -8.25 -4.70
N ARG A 100 21.89 -7.94 -5.94
CA ARG A 100 22.70 -7.07 -6.82
C ARG A 100 22.86 -5.65 -6.29
N ALA A 101 21.84 -5.16 -5.59
CA ALA A 101 21.84 -3.84 -4.97
C ALA A 101 22.52 -3.81 -3.58
N GLY A 102 23.05 -4.94 -3.09
CA GLY A 102 23.62 -5.03 -1.74
C GLY A 102 22.60 -4.82 -0.61
N LEU A 103 21.29 -5.03 -0.89
CA LEU A 103 20.22 -4.82 0.07
C LEU A 103 19.88 -6.12 0.81
N PRO A 104 19.38 -6.02 2.05
CA PRO A 104 18.96 -7.19 2.83
C PRO A 104 17.85 -7.96 2.13
N SER A 105 17.87 -9.28 2.31
CA SER A 105 16.86 -10.18 1.77
C SER A 105 15.56 -10.06 2.57
N ILE A 106 14.51 -9.54 1.95
CA ILE A 106 13.17 -9.40 2.51
C ILE A 106 12.16 -10.29 1.79
N ARG A 107 11.01 -10.57 2.40
CA ARG A 107 9.90 -11.27 1.75
C ARG A 107 9.13 -10.29 0.85
N PHE A 108 8.46 -10.80 -0.18
CA PHE A 108 7.64 -9.95 -1.05
C PHE A 108 6.51 -9.24 -0.26
N HIS A 109 5.98 -9.90 0.75
CA HIS A 109 4.94 -9.34 1.60
C HIS A 109 5.41 -8.16 2.48
N ASP A 110 6.70 -8.13 2.79
CA ASP A 110 7.29 -7.04 3.58
C ASP A 110 7.23 -5.69 2.84
N LEU A 111 7.26 -5.71 1.49
CA LEU A 111 7.03 -4.50 0.67
C LEU A 111 5.63 -3.91 0.89
N ARG A 112 4.63 -4.77 1.05
CA ARG A 112 3.26 -4.34 1.35
C ARG A 112 3.15 -3.81 2.77
N HIS A 113 3.82 -4.43 3.75
CA HIS A 113 3.89 -3.91 5.11
C HIS A 113 4.55 -2.54 5.14
N THR A 114 5.68 -2.37 4.46
CA THR A 114 6.37 -1.08 4.32
C THR A 114 5.45 0.00 3.74
N PHE A 115 4.74 -0.33 2.65
CA PHE A 115 3.76 0.59 2.06
C PHE A 115 2.69 1.00 3.07
N ALA A 116 2.11 0.03 3.78
CA ALA A 116 1.04 0.28 4.74
C ALA A 116 1.52 1.13 5.93
N THR A 117 2.71 0.85 6.47
CA THR A 117 3.31 1.64 7.54
C THR A 117 3.54 3.08 7.10
N HIS A 118 4.17 3.29 5.93
CA HIS A 118 4.39 4.63 5.42
C HIS A 118 3.09 5.39 5.12
N ALA A 119 2.07 4.72 4.58
CA ALA A 119 0.77 5.35 4.34
C ALA A 119 0.13 5.85 5.66
N LEU A 120 0.13 5.01 6.70
CA LEU A 120 -0.39 5.38 8.01
C LEU A 120 0.41 6.53 8.66
N THR A 121 1.75 6.45 8.64
CA THR A 121 2.60 7.53 9.18
C THR A 121 2.48 8.83 8.40
N SER A 122 2.09 8.76 7.13
CA SER A 122 1.79 9.94 6.30
C SER A 122 0.36 10.46 6.46
N GLY A 123 -0.44 9.91 7.39
CA GLY A 123 -1.77 10.40 7.73
C GLY A 123 -2.93 9.78 6.93
N VAL A 124 -2.68 8.74 6.15
CA VAL A 124 -3.79 7.99 5.52
C VAL A 124 -4.55 7.23 6.59
N ASP A 125 -5.88 7.44 6.66
CA ASP A 125 -6.71 6.74 7.65
C ASP A 125 -6.76 5.22 7.41
N ALA A 126 -6.92 4.46 8.49
CA ALA A 126 -6.85 3.00 8.46
C ALA A 126 -7.97 2.36 7.61
N LYS A 127 -9.14 3.00 7.49
CA LYS A 127 -10.26 2.49 6.69
C LYS A 127 -9.97 2.64 5.20
N THR A 128 -9.49 3.79 4.77
CA THR A 128 -9.02 4.04 3.40
C THR A 128 -7.87 3.09 3.04
N LEU A 129 -6.88 2.96 3.91
CA LEU A 129 -5.76 2.04 3.69
C LEU A 129 -6.23 0.58 3.58
N SER A 130 -7.15 0.15 4.44
CA SER A 130 -7.76 -1.19 4.37
C SER A 130 -8.45 -1.43 3.03
N GLY A 131 -9.15 -0.42 2.50
CA GLY A 131 -9.76 -0.45 1.17
C GLY A 131 -8.71 -0.60 0.06
N ILE A 132 -7.65 0.19 0.07
CA ILE A 132 -6.54 0.12 -0.90
C ILE A 132 -5.88 -1.26 -0.86
N LEU A 133 -5.64 -1.77 0.33
CA LEU A 133 -5.02 -3.08 0.53
C LEU A 133 -5.96 -4.24 0.21
N GLY A 134 -7.28 -4.06 0.24
CA GLY A 134 -8.26 -5.14 0.10
C GLY A 134 -8.22 -6.09 1.30
N HIS A 135 -8.20 -5.55 2.50
CA HIS A 135 -8.42 -6.31 3.73
C HIS A 135 -9.91 -6.46 3.98
N THR A 136 -10.34 -7.66 4.36
CA THR A 136 -11.74 -7.96 4.69
C THR A 136 -12.20 -7.28 5.98
N ASN A 137 -11.28 -6.89 6.84
CA ASN A 137 -11.55 -6.21 8.10
C ASN A 137 -10.52 -5.12 8.36
N ALA A 138 -10.98 -3.89 8.62
CA ALA A 138 -10.13 -2.76 8.99
C ALA A 138 -9.39 -2.99 10.33
N SER A 139 -9.97 -3.79 11.24
CA SER A 139 -9.31 -4.17 12.49
C SER A 139 -7.96 -4.85 12.24
N PHE A 140 -7.86 -5.69 11.20
CA PHE A 140 -6.58 -6.32 10.84
C PHE A 140 -5.50 -5.29 10.49
N THR A 141 -5.89 -4.20 9.83
CA THR A 141 -4.96 -3.10 9.52
C THR A 141 -4.55 -2.38 10.80
N LEU A 142 -5.49 -2.10 11.69
CA LEU A 142 -5.21 -1.47 12.99
C LEU A 142 -4.31 -2.36 13.87
N ASP A 143 -4.67 -3.62 14.06
CA ASP A 143 -3.93 -4.56 14.92
C ASP A 143 -2.49 -4.78 14.44
N THR A 144 -2.29 -4.83 13.12
CA THR A 144 -0.96 -5.05 12.53
C THR A 144 -0.05 -3.81 12.67
N TYR A 145 -0.62 -2.61 12.75
CA TYR A 145 0.12 -1.34 12.72
C TYR A 145 -0.04 -0.48 13.98
N THR A 146 -0.54 -1.05 15.07
CA THR A 146 -0.77 -0.36 16.37
C THR A 146 0.52 0.25 16.95
N HIS A 147 1.69 -0.20 16.54
CA HIS A 147 2.98 0.30 17.05
C HIS A 147 3.47 1.62 16.41
N VAL A 148 2.74 2.17 15.46
CA VAL A 148 3.09 3.44 14.77
C VAL A 148 2.60 4.68 15.55
N THR A 149 2.14 4.52 16.79
CA THR A 149 1.23 5.41 17.48
C THR A 149 1.80 6.73 18.02
N SER A 150 3.08 6.84 18.38
CA SER A 150 3.59 8.07 19.02
C SER A 150 3.68 9.25 18.04
N ASP A 151 4.12 9.01 16.83
CA ASP A 151 4.24 10.07 15.82
C ASP A 151 2.87 10.45 15.24
N MET A 152 1.95 9.49 15.10
CA MET A 152 0.55 9.76 14.73
C MET A 152 -0.17 10.55 15.82
N GLN A 153 0.10 10.28 17.11
CA GLN A 153 -0.47 11.06 18.21
C GLN A 153 0.04 12.51 18.21
N LYS A 154 1.32 12.73 17.96
CA LYS A 154 1.89 14.08 17.82
C LYS A 154 1.28 14.83 16.65
N GLN A 155 1.13 14.16 15.50
CA GLN A 155 0.51 14.73 14.31
C GLN A 155 -0.97 15.05 14.54
N ALA A 156 -1.73 14.14 15.16
CA ALA A 156 -3.11 14.37 15.54
C ALA A 156 -3.24 15.54 16.54
N CYS A 157 -2.34 15.62 17.51
CA CYS A 157 -2.29 16.72 18.47
C CYS A 157 -2.03 18.07 17.75
N GLY A 158 -1.13 18.10 16.76
CA GLY A 158 -0.90 19.29 15.95
C GLY A 158 -2.12 19.72 15.12
N ILE A 159 -2.84 18.75 14.51
CA ILE A 159 -4.06 19.01 13.75
C ILE A 159 -5.17 19.56 14.67
N VAL A 160 -5.39 18.91 15.83
CA VAL A 160 -6.38 19.36 16.81
C VAL A 160 -5.99 20.74 17.39
N GLY A 161 -4.71 20.94 17.67
CA GLY A 161 -4.20 22.23 18.14
C GLY A 161 -4.46 23.35 17.13
N GLY A 162 -4.15 23.13 15.85
CA GLY A 162 -4.43 24.11 14.79
C GLY A 162 -5.94 24.40 14.64
N PHE A 163 -6.78 23.39 14.69
CA PHE A 163 -8.24 23.55 14.68
C PHE A 163 -8.75 24.35 15.88
N MET A 164 -8.20 24.11 17.06
CA MET A 164 -8.55 24.86 18.27
C MET A 164 -8.09 26.31 18.19
N GLU A 165 -6.90 26.57 17.64
CA GLU A 165 -6.40 27.94 17.41
C GLU A 165 -7.27 28.70 16.39
N ASP A 166 -7.79 28.03 15.36
CA ASP A 166 -8.67 28.62 14.35
C ASP A 166 -10.05 29.00 14.94
N ILE A 167 -10.57 28.20 15.88
CA ILE A 167 -11.89 28.44 16.50
C ILE A 167 -11.80 29.45 17.65
N PHE A 168 -10.81 29.32 18.50
CA PHE A 168 -10.73 30.06 19.76
C PHE A 168 -9.69 31.21 19.74
N GLY A 169 -8.95 31.38 18.63
CA GLY A 169 -7.86 32.30 18.50
C GLY A 169 -6.59 31.85 19.25
N LYS A 170 -5.48 32.55 19.00
CA LYS A 170 -4.15 32.20 19.56
C LYS A 170 -4.01 32.48 21.08
N GLU A 171 -5.09 32.80 21.77
CA GLU A 171 -5.06 33.12 23.20
C GLU A 171 -5.25 31.95 24.16
N LEU A 172 -5.22 30.72 23.68
CA LEU A 172 -5.13 29.56 24.56
C LEU A 172 -3.75 29.55 25.21
N LYS A 173 -3.65 30.18 26.39
CA LYS A 173 -2.42 30.12 27.21
C LYS A 173 -2.12 28.65 27.53
N PRO A 174 -0.86 28.21 27.41
CA PRO A 174 -0.47 26.87 27.86
C PRO A 174 -0.92 26.67 29.31
N TRP A 175 -1.41 25.50 29.63
CA TRP A 175 -1.76 25.11 30.98
C TRP A 175 -0.52 25.30 31.87
N GLN A 176 -0.56 26.28 32.80
CA GLN A 176 0.49 26.45 33.79
C GLN A 176 0.20 25.44 34.90
N GLU A 177 1.15 24.55 35.17
CA GLU A 177 1.13 23.76 36.40
C GLU A 177 1.04 24.75 37.57
N ASN A 178 -0.07 24.70 38.31
CA ASN A 178 -0.19 25.43 39.53
C ASN A 178 0.94 25.01 40.47
N GLU A 179 1.81 25.96 40.82
CA GLU A 179 2.78 25.80 41.88
C GLU A 179 2.04 25.26 43.10
N LYS A 180 2.53 24.16 43.66
CA LYS A 180 2.02 23.63 44.93
C LYS A 180 2.10 24.73 45.98
N PRO A 181 1.04 24.98 46.75
CA PRO A 181 1.17 25.91 47.87
C PRO A 181 2.25 25.39 48.81
N GLU A 182 3.28 26.21 49.04
CA GLU A 182 4.28 25.95 50.08
C GLU A 182 3.55 25.80 51.40
N THR A 183 3.62 24.61 51.97
CA THR A 183 3.14 24.37 53.33
C THR A 183 4.20 24.93 54.25
N GLU A 184 3.97 26.17 54.75
CA GLU A 184 4.72 26.68 55.88
C GLU A 184 4.44 25.81 57.11
N LEU A 185 5.53 25.35 57.73
CA LEU A 185 5.57 24.68 59.03
C LEU A 185 5.55 25.70 60.14
#